data_9a6096e4c3606fb3c65935c79481fda3
#
_entry.id   9a6096e4c3606fb3c65935c79481fda3
#
_cell.length_a   1.000
_cell.length_b   1.000
_cell.length_c   1.000
_cell.angle_alpha   90.00
_cell.angle_beta   90.00
_cell.angle_gamma   90.00
#
_symmetry.space_group_name_H-M   'P 1'
#
loop_
_entity.id
_entity.type
_entity.pdbx_description
1 polymer ?
#
loop_
_entity_poly.entity_id
_entity_poly.type
_entity_poly.pdbx_seq_one_letter_code
_entity_poly.pdbx_strand_id
1 'polypeptide(L)'
;MSEQLLKNVRVFREMVKRAGENPLNFREIVEKCGEMTDSDILLVSKKGKALQVYRDPARQSGLAPEWEQGVTLDEEKAAVLGGYVKTATNADLRICGVGSEENAGNNLLLSLETEKGRLGTLILCRSDRSYAEDELILAEMAALLLTKELALAIYEEDIREKKNNEIVRAAISTLSFSELAAIIHIFNELDGEEGLLIASKIADRVGITRSVIVNALRKFESAGVIESRSLGMKGTYIRILNPALRDELAKYKRGFQ
;
A
#
# COMPACT_ATOMS: atom_id res chain seq x y z
N MET A 1 17.23 -33.03 -11.28
CA MET A 1 16.25 -32.38 -10.37
C MET A 1 16.28 -33.15 -9.06
N SER A 2 16.62 -32.49 -7.97
CA SER A 2 16.73 -33.17 -6.68
C SER A 2 15.35 -33.56 -6.13
N GLU A 3 15.26 -34.64 -5.36
CA GLU A 3 14.03 -35.03 -4.67
C GLU A 3 13.56 -33.91 -3.71
N GLN A 4 14.51 -33.18 -3.14
CA GLN A 4 14.23 -32.05 -2.25
C GLN A 4 13.59 -30.89 -3.01
N LEU A 5 14.05 -30.55 -4.20
CA LEU A 5 13.43 -29.51 -5.03
C LEU A 5 11.96 -29.83 -5.29
N LEU A 6 11.66 -31.09 -5.66
CA LEU A 6 10.27 -31.49 -5.89
C LEU A 6 9.38 -31.36 -4.63
N LYS A 7 9.93 -31.69 -3.45
CA LYS A 7 9.22 -31.47 -2.18
C LYS A 7 8.94 -29.99 -1.93
N ASN A 8 9.94 -29.12 -2.12
CA ASN A 8 9.83 -27.69 -1.93
C ASN A 8 8.81 -27.05 -2.91
N VAL A 9 8.86 -27.43 -4.18
CA VAL A 9 7.86 -27.00 -5.19
C VAL A 9 6.44 -27.40 -4.79
N ARG A 10 6.26 -28.59 -4.23
CA ARG A 10 4.94 -29.05 -3.73
C ARG A 10 4.44 -28.21 -2.55
N VAL A 11 5.32 -27.67 -1.71
CA VAL A 11 4.92 -26.75 -0.62
C VAL A 11 4.26 -25.49 -1.22
N PHE A 12 4.88 -24.83 -2.19
CA PHE A 12 4.26 -23.67 -2.86
C PHE A 12 2.92 -24.03 -3.52
N ARG A 13 2.83 -25.20 -4.16
CA ARG A 13 1.59 -25.69 -4.75
C ARG A 13 0.48 -25.88 -3.71
N GLU A 14 0.81 -26.46 -2.53
CA GLU A 14 -0.18 -26.64 -1.45
C GLU A 14 -0.58 -25.30 -0.81
N MET A 15 0.30 -24.31 -0.76
CA MET A 15 -0.05 -22.95 -0.34
C MET A 15 -1.12 -22.37 -1.26
N VAL A 16 -0.90 -22.42 -2.58
CA VAL A 16 -1.86 -21.95 -3.59
C VAL A 16 -3.21 -22.66 -3.44
N LYS A 17 -3.19 -23.98 -3.27
CA LYS A 17 -4.40 -24.80 -3.12
C LYS A 17 -5.19 -24.48 -1.84
N ARG A 18 -4.49 -24.19 -0.72
CA ARG A 18 -5.14 -23.81 0.55
C ARG A 18 -5.71 -22.41 0.54
N ALA A 19 -5.10 -21.50 -0.21
CA ALA A 19 -5.59 -20.13 -0.33
C ALA A 19 -7.01 -20.08 -0.91
N GLY A 20 -7.36 -21.00 -1.84
CA GLY A 20 -8.69 -21.06 -2.45
C GLY A 20 -9.04 -19.70 -3.10
N GLU A 21 -10.09 -19.05 -2.59
CA GLU A 21 -10.52 -17.71 -3.03
C GLU A 21 -9.85 -16.56 -2.26
N ASN A 22 -9.14 -16.86 -1.17
CA ASN A 22 -8.45 -15.84 -0.40
C ASN A 22 -7.05 -15.56 -0.97
N PRO A 23 -6.57 -14.29 -0.91
CA PRO A 23 -5.19 -13.98 -1.31
C PRO A 23 -4.19 -14.72 -0.42
N LEU A 24 -3.07 -15.13 -1.04
CA LEU A 24 -1.93 -15.68 -0.31
C LEU A 24 -1.30 -14.60 0.57
N ASN A 25 -0.86 -15.00 1.76
CA ASN A 25 -0.14 -14.09 2.63
C ASN A 25 1.31 -13.93 2.15
N PHE A 26 1.72 -12.72 1.81
CA PHE A 26 3.11 -12.39 1.46
C PHE A 26 4.12 -12.94 2.47
N ARG A 27 3.79 -12.85 3.75
CA ARG A 27 4.63 -13.34 4.84
C ARG A 27 4.91 -14.83 4.69
N GLU A 28 3.90 -15.65 4.46
CA GLU A 28 4.06 -17.11 4.33
C GLU A 28 4.94 -17.48 3.11
N ILE A 29 4.76 -16.77 1.97
CA ILE A 29 5.58 -17.00 0.78
C ILE A 29 7.05 -16.64 1.06
N VAL A 30 7.28 -15.46 1.66
CA VAL A 30 8.62 -14.95 1.98
C VAL A 30 9.33 -15.86 2.99
N GLU A 31 8.67 -16.25 4.09
CA GLU A 31 9.23 -17.16 5.10
C GLU A 31 9.60 -18.50 4.49
N LYS A 32 8.70 -19.12 3.71
CA LYS A 32 8.99 -20.41 3.07
C LYS A 32 10.10 -20.33 2.03
N CYS A 33 10.17 -19.26 1.26
CA CYS A 33 11.27 -19.04 0.34
C CYS A 33 12.61 -18.91 1.10
N GLY A 34 12.65 -18.12 2.18
CA GLY A 34 13.84 -17.94 3.00
C GLY A 34 14.33 -19.23 3.65
N GLU A 35 13.41 -20.01 4.25
CA GLU A 35 13.71 -21.33 4.83
C GLU A 35 14.27 -22.30 3.78
N MET A 36 13.72 -22.31 2.56
CA MET A 36 14.14 -23.24 1.50
C MET A 36 15.43 -22.85 0.80
N THR A 37 15.78 -21.57 0.85
CA THR A 37 16.98 -21.02 0.18
C THR A 37 18.08 -20.63 1.17
N ASP A 38 17.86 -20.88 2.46
CA ASP A 38 18.78 -20.49 3.53
C ASP A 38 19.18 -19.01 3.43
N SER A 39 18.19 -18.11 3.28
CA SER A 39 18.46 -16.70 2.97
C SER A 39 17.56 -15.76 3.77
N ASP A 40 18.10 -14.57 4.06
CA ASP A 40 17.25 -13.44 4.41
C ASP A 40 16.52 -12.96 3.17
N ILE A 41 15.28 -12.50 3.36
CA ILE A 41 14.47 -12.00 2.26
C ILE A 41 13.91 -10.62 2.58
N LEU A 42 13.95 -9.75 1.57
CA LEU A 42 13.29 -8.47 1.56
C LEU A 42 12.40 -8.36 0.31
N LEU A 43 11.12 -8.17 0.54
CA LEU A 43 10.15 -7.83 -0.51
C LEU A 43 9.92 -6.32 -0.51
N VAL A 44 10.25 -5.65 -1.61
CA VAL A 44 10.16 -4.18 -1.75
C VAL A 44 9.17 -3.83 -2.85
N SER A 45 8.29 -2.86 -2.60
CA SER A 45 7.41 -2.29 -3.62
C SER A 45 8.19 -1.47 -4.65
N LYS A 46 7.59 -1.16 -5.79
CA LYS A 46 8.20 -0.28 -6.81
C LYS A 46 8.60 1.12 -6.29
N LYS A 47 8.00 1.56 -5.18
CA LYS A 47 8.31 2.84 -4.52
C LYS A 47 9.38 2.71 -3.43
N GLY A 48 10.04 1.56 -3.32
CA GLY A 48 11.09 1.34 -2.32
C GLY A 48 10.59 1.01 -0.92
N LYS A 49 9.29 0.81 -0.69
CA LYS A 49 8.75 0.45 0.62
C LYS A 49 8.89 -1.04 0.89
N ALA A 50 9.49 -1.42 2.01
CA ALA A 50 9.55 -2.80 2.48
C ALA A 50 8.14 -3.30 2.82
N LEU A 51 7.67 -4.29 2.06
CA LEU A 51 6.37 -4.92 2.22
C LEU A 51 6.45 -6.09 3.18
N GLN A 52 7.56 -6.85 3.13
CA GLN A 52 7.83 -7.96 4.02
C GLN A 52 9.33 -8.16 4.18
N VAL A 53 9.74 -8.54 5.39
CA VAL A 53 11.13 -8.89 5.74
C VAL A 53 11.13 -10.25 6.44
N TYR A 54 12.05 -11.11 6.04
CA TYR A 54 12.38 -12.36 6.73
C TYR A 54 13.87 -12.40 6.99
N ARG A 55 14.25 -12.75 8.21
CA ARG A 55 15.65 -13.00 8.60
C ARG A 55 15.79 -14.44 9.07
N ASP A 56 16.76 -15.14 8.52
CA ASP A 56 17.07 -16.49 8.98
C ASP A 56 17.67 -16.41 10.41
N PRO A 57 17.00 -16.96 11.43
CA PRO A 57 17.46 -16.87 12.81
C PRO A 57 18.75 -17.67 13.08
N ALA A 58 19.13 -18.57 12.18
CA ALA A 58 20.31 -19.42 12.32
C ALA A 58 21.58 -18.79 11.75
N ARG A 59 21.49 -17.60 11.10
CA ARG A 59 22.60 -17.01 10.35
C ARG A 59 22.80 -15.54 10.70
N GLN A 60 24.01 -15.06 10.39
CA GLN A 60 24.27 -13.63 10.37
C GLN A 60 23.56 -13.00 9.18
N SER A 61 22.77 -11.98 9.44
CA SER A 61 21.96 -11.35 8.41
C SER A 61 22.80 -10.66 7.33
N GLY A 62 22.47 -10.94 6.08
CA GLY A 62 23.00 -10.21 4.93
C GLY A 62 22.27 -8.89 4.66
N LEU A 63 21.11 -8.66 5.30
CA LEU A 63 20.36 -7.39 5.23
C LEU A 63 20.87 -6.40 6.27
N ALA A 64 20.88 -5.12 5.92
CA ALA A 64 21.18 -4.06 6.86
C ALA A 64 20.16 -4.05 8.02
N PRO A 65 20.60 -3.75 9.28
CA PRO A 65 19.80 -3.93 10.49
C PRO A 65 18.49 -3.15 10.51
N GLU A 66 18.47 -1.97 9.86
CA GLU A 66 17.34 -1.05 9.79
C GLU A 66 16.14 -1.57 9.00
N TRP A 67 16.31 -2.66 8.22
CA TRP A 67 15.22 -3.17 7.42
C TRP A 67 14.17 -3.89 8.24
N GLU A 68 13.01 -3.23 8.34
CA GLU A 68 11.78 -3.74 8.93
C GLU A 68 10.61 -3.47 7.98
N GLN A 69 9.49 -4.15 8.19
CA GLN A 69 8.28 -3.90 7.41
C GLN A 69 7.83 -2.44 7.54
N GLY A 70 7.61 -1.79 6.40
CA GLY A 70 7.17 -0.38 6.34
C GLY A 70 8.31 0.62 6.12
N VAL A 71 9.57 0.26 6.34
CA VAL A 71 10.73 1.09 6.01
C VAL A 71 10.74 1.38 4.51
N THR A 72 11.12 2.60 4.13
CA THR A 72 11.12 3.02 2.72
C THR A 72 12.51 3.55 2.34
N LEU A 73 13.03 3.08 1.20
CA LEU A 73 14.20 3.66 0.55
C LEU A 73 13.92 5.11 0.12
N ASP A 74 14.96 5.92 0.11
CA ASP A 74 14.93 7.19 -0.64
C ASP A 74 14.78 6.93 -2.15
N GLU A 75 14.37 7.97 -2.90
CA GLU A 75 14.08 7.86 -4.33
C GLU A 75 15.30 7.42 -5.15
N GLU A 76 16.49 7.85 -4.78
CA GLU A 76 17.72 7.54 -5.49
C GLU A 76 18.06 6.05 -5.37
N LYS A 77 18.03 5.50 -4.15
CA LYS A 77 18.25 4.08 -3.90
C LYS A 77 17.15 3.20 -4.48
N ALA A 78 15.89 3.64 -4.42
CA ALA A 78 14.78 2.95 -5.06
C ALA A 78 14.94 2.89 -6.58
N ALA A 79 15.46 3.94 -7.21
CA ALA A 79 15.78 3.97 -8.64
C ALA A 79 16.91 2.98 -9.01
N VAL A 80 17.93 2.84 -8.16
CA VAL A 80 18.99 1.83 -8.35
C VAL A 80 18.41 0.42 -8.36
N LEU A 81 17.58 0.08 -7.38
CA LEU A 81 16.85 -1.20 -7.39
C LEU A 81 15.96 -1.36 -8.61
N GLY A 82 15.33 -0.28 -9.05
CA GLY A 82 14.50 -0.21 -10.25
C GLY A 82 15.25 -0.54 -11.54
N GLY A 83 16.56 -0.34 -11.58
CA GLY A 83 17.43 -0.63 -12.72
C GLY A 83 17.66 -2.13 -12.97
N TYR A 84 17.42 -2.99 -12.00
CA TYR A 84 17.51 -4.44 -12.18
C TYR A 84 16.24 -4.97 -12.85
N VAL A 85 16.24 -5.07 -14.17
CA VAL A 85 15.08 -5.49 -14.99
C VAL A 85 14.98 -7.00 -15.13
N LYS A 86 16.07 -7.73 -14.89
CA LYS A 86 16.14 -9.19 -14.95
C LYS A 86 16.62 -9.73 -13.61
N THR A 87 16.42 -11.03 -13.41
CA THR A 87 17.05 -11.75 -12.30
C THR A 87 18.56 -11.51 -12.31
N ALA A 88 19.06 -10.92 -11.23
CA ALA A 88 20.48 -10.61 -11.06
C ALA A 88 21.06 -11.42 -9.90
N THR A 89 22.14 -12.13 -10.17
CA THR A 89 22.93 -12.84 -9.15
C THR A 89 24.15 -12.03 -8.75
N ASN A 90 24.59 -12.17 -7.51
CA ASN A 90 25.81 -11.53 -6.98
C ASN A 90 25.77 -9.97 -7.05
N ALA A 91 24.59 -9.38 -6.91
CA ALA A 91 24.44 -7.94 -6.89
C ALA A 91 25.01 -7.34 -5.61
N ASP A 92 25.68 -6.18 -5.71
CA ASP A 92 26.12 -5.42 -4.54
C ASP A 92 24.97 -4.57 -3.99
N LEU A 93 24.32 -5.06 -2.94
CA LEU A 93 23.17 -4.39 -2.32
C LEU A 93 23.56 -3.25 -1.37
N ARG A 94 24.83 -3.06 -1.07
CA ARG A 94 25.31 -1.92 -0.27
C ARG A 94 25.09 -0.60 -1.01
N ILE A 95 25.18 -0.62 -2.35
CA ILE A 95 24.97 0.54 -3.21
C ILE A 95 23.58 1.16 -3.01
N CYS A 96 22.58 0.32 -2.74
CA CYS A 96 21.20 0.78 -2.49
C CYS A 96 20.81 0.75 -1.01
N GLY A 97 21.77 0.56 -0.09
CA GLY A 97 21.52 0.55 1.35
C GLY A 97 20.67 -0.63 1.83
N VAL A 98 20.60 -1.73 1.07
CA VAL A 98 19.84 -2.92 1.45
C VAL A 98 20.73 -3.95 2.12
N GLY A 99 21.96 -4.11 1.63
CA GLY A 99 22.93 -5.04 2.21
C GLY A 99 23.60 -4.48 3.44
N SER A 100 23.90 -5.37 4.44
CA SER A 100 24.77 -5.05 5.55
C SER A 100 26.21 -4.79 5.07
N GLU A 101 27.05 -4.15 5.89
CA GLU A 101 28.47 -3.94 5.57
C GLU A 101 29.24 -5.25 5.35
N GLU A 102 28.81 -6.32 6.01
CA GLU A 102 29.39 -7.65 5.92
C GLU A 102 28.82 -8.51 4.77
N ASN A 103 27.88 -7.96 4.00
CA ASN A 103 27.29 -8.66 2.86
C ASN A 103 28.32 -8.83 1.74
N ALA A 104 28.76 -10.08 1.54
CA ALA A 104 29.79 -10.43 0.57
C ALA A 104 29.34 -10.48 -0.89
N GLY A 105 28.13 -10.00 -1.21
CA GLY A 105 27.62 -9.95 -2.59
C GLY A 105 26.93 -11.24 -3.08
N ASN A 106 26.69 -12.21 -2.24
CA ASN A 106 25.89 -13.40 -2.59
C ASN A 106 24.40 -13.06 -2.51
N ASN A 107 23.96 -12.18 -3.39
CA ASN A 107 22.59 -11.68 -3.40
C ASN A 107 21.89 -12.08 -4.69
N LEU A 108 20.58 -12.30 -4.58
CA LEU A 108 19.72 -12.60 -5.70
C LEU A 108 18.59 -11.57 -5.72
N LEU A 109 18.44 -10.88 -6.84
CA LEU A 109 17.37 -9.93 -7.08
C LEU A 109 16.47 -10.44 -8.19
N LEU A 110 15.15 -10.44 -7.93
CA LEU A 110 14.13 -10.80 -8.90
C LEU A 110 13.16 -9.62 -9.07
N SER A 111 13.05 -9.13 -10.29
CA SER A 111 12.04 -8.11 -10.64
C SER A 111 10.66 -8.75 -10.65
N LEU A 112 9.71 -8.14 -9.95
CA LEU A 112 8.31 -8.55 -9.93
C LEU A 112 7.54 -7.69 -10.92
N GLU A 113 7.24 -8.24 -12.09
CA GLU A 113 6.72 -7.48 -13.24
C GLU A 113 5.47 -8.11 -13.84
N THR A 114 4.63 -7.26 -14.40
CA THR A 114 3.50 -7.64 -15.26
C THR A 114 3.60 -6.87 -16.60
N GLU A 115 2.71 -7.14 -17.54
CA GLU A 115 2.60 -6.34 -18.77
C GLU A 115 2.34 -4.85 -18.50
N LYS A 116 1.75 -4.50 -17.35
CA LYS A 116 1.50 -3.13 -16.91
C LYS A 116 2.74 -2.46 -16.29
N GLY A 117 3.82 -3.19 -16.15
CA GLY A 117 5.09 -2.73 -15.59
C GLY A 117 5.46 -3.37 -14.26
N ARG A 118 6.50 -2.82 -13.64
CA ARG A 118 7.08 -3.31 -12.40
C ARG A 118 6.18 -3.05 -11.19
N LEU A 119 6.06 -4.05 -10.34
CA LEU A 119 5.31 -3.99 -9.07
C LEU A 119 6.25 -3.87 -7.88
N GLY A 120 7.41 -4.52 -7.93
CA GLY A 120 8.37 -4.57 -6.84
C GLY A 120 9.62 -5.37 -7.16
N THR A 121 10.38 -5.70 -6.11
CA THR A 121 11.58 -6.54 -6.18
C THR A 121 11.57 -7.52 -5.01
N LEU A 122 11.86 -8.77 -5.31
CA LEU A 122 12.21 -9.78 -4.32
C LEU A 122 13.73 -9.84 -4.22
N ILE A 123 14.27 -9.71 -3.01
CA ILE A 123 15.70 -9.73 -2.74
C ILE A 123 15.98 -10.84 -1.75
N LEU A 124 16.92 -11.71 -2.10
CA LEU A 124 17.45 -12.75 -1.24
C LEU A 124 18.91 -12.42 -0.93
N CYS A 125 19.28 -12.48 0.33
CA CYS A 125 20.64 -12.17 0.82
C CYS A 125 21.19 -13.29 1.66
N ARG A 126 22.46 -13.62 1.42
CA ARG A 126 23.28 -14.45 2.32
C ARG A 126 24.77 -14.18 2.11
N SER A 127 25.59 -14.49 3.08
CA SER A 127 27.03 -14.20 3.05
C SER A 127 27.91 -15.41 2.77
N ASP A 128 27.39 -16.64 2.93
CA ASP A 128 28.20 -17.85 3.03
C ASP A 128 28.50 -18.54 1.70
N ARG A 129 27.58 -18.50 0.73
CA ARG A 129 27.72 -19.21 -0.56
C ARG A 129 26.84 -18.64 -1.66
N SER A 130 27.17 -18.93 -2.91
CA SER A 130 26.34 -18.61 -4.08
C SER A 130 25.10 -19.50 -4.15
N TYR A 131 24.07 -19.05 -4.85
CA TYR A 131 22.83 -19.80 -5.07
C TYR A 131 23.01 -20.93 -6.06
N ALA A 132 22.53 -22.12 -5.68
CA ALA A 132 22.47 -23.27 -6.57
C ALA A 132 21.25 -23.16 -7.51
N GLU A 133 21.26 -23.93 -8.62
CA GLU A 133 20.15 -23.91 -9.60
C GLU A 133 18.78 -24.24 -8.96
N ASP A 134 18.73 -25.24 -8.04
CA ASP A 134 17.49 -25.60 -7.35
C ASP A 134 16.97 -24.45 -6.50
N GLU A 135 17.83 -23.63 -5.88
CA GLU A 135 17.46 -22.45 -5.09
C GLU A 135 17.00 -21.30 -5.98
N LEU A 136 17.63 -21.11 -7.14
CA LEU A 136 17.18 -20.13 -8.13
C LEU A 136 15.76 -20.47 -8.62
N ILE A 137 15.46 -21.73 -8.89
CA ILE A 137 14.13 -22.18 -9.27
C ILE A 137 13.10 -21.87 -8.16
N LEU A 138 13.43 -22.11 -6.91
CA LEU A 138 12.55 -21.81 -5.78
C LEU A 138 12.31 -20.31 -5.62
N ALA A 139 13.35 -19.49 -5.79
CA ALA A 139 13.23 -18.04 -5.75
C ALA A 139 12.35 -17.50 -6.90
N GLU A 140 12.51 -18.02 -8.12
CA GLU A 140 11.66 -17.67 -9.26
C GLU A 140 10.20 -18.07 -9.03
N MET A 141 9.94 -19.23 -8.43
CA MET A 141 8.58 -19.63 -8.06
C MET A 141 7.98 -18.70 -7.01
N ALA A 142 8.75 -18.34 -5.98
CA ALA A 142 8.29 -17.36 -4.99
C ALA A 142 8.01 -16.00 -5.62
N ALA A 143 8.89 -15.53 -6.51
CA ALA A 143 8.71 -14.29 -7.26
C ALA A 143 7.44 -14.31 -8.11
N LEU A 144 7.14 -15.42 -8.79
CA LEU A 144 5.92 -15.59 -9.58
C LEU A 144 4.66 -15.48 -8.71
N LEU A 145 4.64 -16.15 -7.55
CA LEU A 145 3.52 -16.08 -6.60
C LEU A 145 3.36 -14.66 -6.04
N LEU A 146 4.46 -14.03 -5.62
CA LEU A 146 4.45 -12.67 -5.10
C LEU A 146 4.01 -11.66 -6.15
N THR A 147 4.41 -11.83 -7.42
CA THR A 147 3.96 -10.97 -8.53
C THR A 147 2.45 -11.05 -8.69
N LYS A 148 1.89 -12.26 -8.70
CA LYS A 148 0.44 -12.47 -8.79
C LYS A 148 -0.30 -11.80 -7.63
N GLU A 149 0.14 -12.02 -6.39
CA GLU A 149 -0.52 -11.48 -5.21
C GLU A 149 -0.40 -9.94 -5.12
N LEU A 150 0.77 -9.38 -5.48
CA LEU A 150 0.94 -7.92 -5.57
C LEU A 150 0.02 -7.31 -6.64
N ALA A 151 -0.08 -7.94 -7.80
CA ALA A 151 -0.96 -7.47 -8.86
C ALA A 151 -2.43 -7.47 -8.43
N LEU A 152 -2.87 -8.50 -7.71
CA LEU A 152 -4.23 -8.58 -7.15
C LEU A 152 -4.46 -7.50 -6.09
N ALA A 153 -3.53 -7.32 -5.15
CA ALA A 153 -3.65 -6.32 -4.10
C ALA A 153 -3.73 -4.89 -4.66
N ILE A 154 -2.91 -4.57 -5.67
CA ILE A 154 -2.96 -3.27 -6.36
C ILE A 154 -4.29 -3.10 -7.09
N TYR A 155 -4.76 -4.13 -7.78
CA TYR A 155 -6.04 -4.08 -8.50
C TYR A 155 -7.23 -3.86 -7.56
N GLU A 156 -7.26 -4.52 -6.43
CA GLU A 156 -8.30 -4.34 -5.40
C GLU A 156 -8.28 -2.92 -4.80
N GLU A 157 -7.06 -2.37 -4.57
CA GLU A 157 -6.91 -0.99 -4.09
C GLU A 157 -7.43 0.01 -5.12
N ASP A 158 -7.08 -0.15 -6.41
CA ASP A 158 -7.55 0.70 -7.51
C ASP A 158 -9.08 0.67 -7.64
N ILE A 159 -9.71 -0.52 -7.49
CA ILE A 159 -11.17 -0.64 -7.50
C ILE A 159 -11.79 0.10 -6.32
N ARG A 160 -11.23 -0.08 -5.13
CA ARG A 160 -11.70 0.58 -3.90
C ARG A 160 -11.60 2.10 -4.01
N GLU A 161 -10.47 2.60 -4.51
CA GLU A 161 -10.27 4.03 -4.73
C GLU A 161 -11.28 4.60 -5.74
N LYS A 162 -11.47 3.94 -6.89
CA LYS A 162 -12.46 4.34 -7.89
C LYS A 162 -13.86 4.37 -7.29
N LYS A 163 -14.27 3.34 -6.56
CA LYS A 163 -15.57 3.27 -5.91
C LYS A 163 -15.75 4.40 -4.89
N ASN A 164 -14.74 4.68 -4.08
CA ASN A 164 -14.77 5.78 -3.12
C ASN A 164 -14.95 7.13 -3.82
N ASN A 165 -14.21 7.38 -4.90
CA ASN A 165 -14.32 8.58 -5.72
C ASN A 165 -15.72 8.72 -6.33
N GLU A 166 -16.29 7.65 -6.88
CA GLU A 166 -17.63 7.63 -7.46
C GLU A 166 -18.71 7.97 -6.43
N ILE A 167 -18.64 7.39 -5.23
CA ILE A 167 -19.57 7.68 -4.14
C ILE A 167 -19.54 9.18 -3.78
N VAL A 168 -18.36 9.75 -3.63
CA VAL A 168 -18.21 11.17 -3.29
C VAL A 168 -18.72 12.06 -4.41
N ARG A 169 -18.40 11.78 -5.68
CA ARG A 169 -18.90 12.53 -6.84
C ARG A 169 -20.42 12.48 -6.94
N ALA A 170 -21.03 11.31 -6.73
CA ALA A 170 -22.47 11.16 -6.69
C ALA A 170 -23.08 12.01 -5.58
N ALA A 171 -22.52 12.01 -4.38
CA ALA A 171 -22.98 12.87 -3.28
C ALA A 171 -22.88 14.35 -3.62
N ILE A 172 -21.74 14.80 -4.17
CA ILE A 172 -21.53 16.19 -4.60
C ILE A 172 -22.56 16.60 -5.67
N SER A 173 -22.87 15.74 -6.63
CA SER A 173 -23.83 16.03 -7.71
C SER A 173 -25.25 16.27 -7.22
N THR A 174 -25.62 15.85 -6.02
CA THR A 174 -26.94 16.10 -5.41
C THR A 174 -27.05 17.47 -4.74
N LEU A 175 -25.91 18.17 -4.56
CA LEU A 175 -25.87 19.45 -3.87
C LEU A 175 -26.27 20.62 -4.82
N SER A 176 -27.03 21.57 -4.28
CA SER A 176 -27.14 22.89 -4.89
C SER A 176 -25.83 23.67 -4.76
N PHE A 177 -25.67 24.76 -5.51
CA PHE A 177 -24.48 25.61 -5.43
C PHE A 177 -24.20 26.10 -3.99
N SER A 178 -25.24 26.55 -3.27
CA SER A 178 -25.09 27.01 -1.88
C SER A 178 -24.75 25.90 -0.91
N GLU A 179 -25.27 24.68 -1.13
CA GLU A 179 -24.92 23.49 -0.32
C GLU A 179 -23.47 23.06 -0.58
N LEU A 180 -23.01 23.10 -1.83
CA LEU A 180 -21.62 22.78 -2.16
C LEU A 180 -20.64 23.80 -1.55
N ALA A 181 -20.97 25.10 -1.63
CA ALA A 181 -20.20 26.14 -0.96
C ALA A 181 -20.10 25.86 0.56
N ALA A 182 -21.23 25.54 1.20
CA ALA A 182 -21.27 25.18 2.61
C ALA A 182 -20.34 24.01 2.94
N ILE A 183 -20.40 22.94 2.15
CA ILE A 183 -19.58 21.73 2.34
C ILE A 183 -18.09 22.07 2.20
N ILE A 184 -17.70 22.83 1.18
CA ILE A 184 -16.30 23.25 0.99
C ILE A 184 -15.80 24.04 2.20
N HIS A 185 -16.59 24.99 2.72
CA HIS A 185 -16.21 25.75 3.92
C HIS A 185 -16.12 24.91 5.17
N ILE A 186 -17.06 23.97 5.38
CA ILE A 186 -17.06 23.05 6.50
C ILE A 186 -15.74 22.23 6.51
N PHE A 187 -15.40 21.60 5.39
CA PHE A 187 -14.21 20.73 5.34
C PHE A 187 -12.88 21.49 5.22
N ASN A 188 -12.91 22.79 4.91
CA ASN A 188 -11.73 23.65 5.06
C ASN A 188 -11.46 24.04 6.52
N GLU A 189 -12.50 24.16 7.34
CA GLU A 189 -12.37 24.48 8.78
C GLU A 189 -12.14 23.23 9.65
N LEU A 190 -12.49 22.06 9.13
CA LEU A 190 -12.28 20.80 9.84
C LEU A 190 -10.81 20.42 9.78
N ASP A 191 -10.14 20.46 10.93
CA ASP A 191 -8.76 20.01 11.07
C ASP A 191 -8.73 18.49 11.29
N GLY A 192 -8.09 17.74 10.34
CA GLY A 192 -8.06 16.28 10.38
C GLY A 192 -9.35 15.61 9.88
N GLU A 193 -9.56 14.36 10.26
CA GLU A 193 -10.64 13.50 9.76
C GLU A 193 -11.96 13.66 10.54
N GLU A 194 -11.93 14.31 11.68
CA GLU A 194 -13.10 14.51 12.53
C GLU A 194 -13.00 15.79 13.37
N GLY A 195 -14.15 16.34 13.77
CA GLY A 195 -14.16 17.53 14.61
C GLY A 195 -15.55 18.08 14.89
N LEU A 196 -15.60 19.12 15.72
CA LEU A 196 -16.80 19.81 16.14
C LEU A 196 -16.96 21.12 15.35
N LEU A 197 -18.11 21.31 14.73
CA LEU A 197 -18.44 22.51 13.97
C LEU A 197 -19.69 23.20 14.53
N ILE A 198 -19.70 24.53 14.47
CA ILE A 198 -20.87 25.33 14.82
C ILE A 198 -21.51 25.84 13.52
N ALA A 199 -22.55 25.15 13.07
CA ALA A 199 -23.21 25.43 11.78
C ALA A 199 -23.69 26.89 11.63
N SER A 200 -24.13 27.56 12.69
CA SER A 200 -24.51 28.97 12.66
C SER A 200 -23.34 29.89 12.33
N LYS A 201 -22.16 29.65 12.91
CA LYS A 201 -20.96 30.47 12.61
C LYS A 201 -20.52 30.34 11.15
N ILE A 202 -20.62 29.13 10.60
CA ILE A 202 -20.30 28.89 9.18
C ILE A 202 -21.36 29.56 8.29
N ALA A 203 -22.65 29.40 8.63
CA ALA A 203 -23.76 30.02 7.93
C ALA A 203 -23.61 31.55 7.82
N ASP A 204 -23.31 32.21 8.94
CA ASP A 204 -23.11 33.66 9.00
C ASP A 204 -21.91 34.10 8.15
N ARG A 205 -20.81 33.34 8.15
CA ARG A 205 -19.60 33.67 7.40
C ARG A 205 -19.77 33.52 5.89
N VAL A 206 -20.52 32.51 5.46
CA VAL A 206 -20.72 32.17 4.04
C VAL A 206 -21.96 32.91 3.45
N GLY A 207 -22.75 33.55 4.31
CA GLY A 207 -23.98 34.27 3.87
C GLY A 207 -25.10 33.30 3.48
N ILE A 208 -25.20 32.14 4.12
CA ILE A 208 -26.23 31.11 3.88
C ILE A 208 -27.02 30.83 5.16
N THR A 209 -28.12 30.11 5.04
CA THR A 209 -28.89 29.72 6.22
C THR A 209 -28.36 28.43 6.86
N ARG A 210 -28.57 28.28 8.16
CA ARG A 210 -28.27 27.03 8.89
C ARG A 210 -28.94 25.81 8.25
N SER A 211 -30.13 25.98 7.68
CA SER A 211 -30.85 24.89 7.02
C SER A 211 -30.13 24.36 5.78
N VAL A 212 -29.48 25.21 5.01
CA VAL A 212 -28.66 24.80 3.87
C VAL A 212 -27.50 23.88 4.33
N ILE A 213 -26.80 24.26 5.41
CA ILE A 213 -25.72 23.45 5.99
C ILE A 213 -26.25 22.10 6.46
N VAL A 214 -27.36 22.08 7.22
CA VAL A 214 -27.94 20.83 7.75
C VAL A 214 -28.37 19.90 6.60
N ASN A 215 -28.97 20.46 5.54
CA ASN A 215 -29.39 19.66 4.39
C ASN A 215 -28.19 19.08 3.63
N ALA A 216 -27.15 19.89 3.43
CA ALA A 216 -25.91 19.42 2.81
C ALA A 216 -25.26 18.27 3.58
N LEU A 217 -25.14 18.42 4.91
CA LEU A 217 -24.59 17.36 5.79
C LEU A 217 -25.45 16.09 5.71
N ARG A 218 -26.78 16.20 5.75
CA ARG A 218 -27.68 15.03 5.63
C ARG A 218 -27.51 14.28 4.31
N LYS A 219 -27.31 14.99 3.18
CA LYS A 219 -27.07 14.37 1.89
C LYS A 219 -25.76 13.57 1.90
N PHE A 220 -24.70 14.12 2.48
CA PHE A 220 -23.41 13.44 2.61
C PHE A 220 -23.46 12.27 3.57
N GLU A 221 -24.19 12.38 4.67
CA GLU A 221 -24.44 11.30 5.61
C GLU A 221 -25.26 10.18 4.98
N SER A 222 -26.32 10.52 4.26
CA SER A 222 -27.13 9.53 3.53
C SER A 222 -26.36 8.78 2.44
N ALA A 223 -25.35 9.43 1.85
CA ALA A 223 -24.44 8.81 0.89
C ALA A 223 -23.30 8.01 1.55
N GLY A 224 -23.22 7.97 2.89
CA GLY A 224 -22.15 7.29 3.62
C GLY A 224 -20.77 7.95 3.49
N VAL A 225 -20.72 9.22 3.09
CA VAL A 225 -19.46 9.97 2.93
C VAL A 225 -18.94 10.48 4.26
N ILE A 226 -19.86 10.86 5.16
CA ILE A 226 -19.58 11.33 6.51
C ILE A 226 -20.51 10.69 7.53
N GLU A 227 -20.13 10.77 8.79
CA GLU A 227 -21.03 10.63 9.93
C GLU A 227 -21.23 12.01 10.57
N SER A 228 -22.47 12.36 10.92
CA SER A 228 -22.76 13.61 11.62
C SER A 228 -23.58 13.35 12.90
N ARG A 229 -23.28 14.09 13.99
CA ARG A 229 -23.98 13.98 15.25
C ARG A 229 -24.22 15.35 15.84
N SER A 230 -25.49 15.72 16.02
CA SER A 230 -25.84 16.97 16.70
C SER A 230 -25.59 16.87 18.20
N LEU A 231 -24.84 17.82 18.76
CA LEU A 231 -24.56 17.95 20.17
C LEU A 231 -25.32 19.16 20.81
N GLY A 232 -26.45 19.52 20.23
CA GLY A 232 -27.28 20.63 20.67
C GLY A 232 -26.56 21.98 20.57
N MET A 233 -26.49 22.72 21.66
CA MET A 233 -25.82 24.03 21.73
C MET A 233 -24.31 23.96 21.50
N LYS A 234 -23.68 22.80 21.68
CA LYS A 234 -22.25 22.59 21.47
C LYS A 234 -21.86 22.51 20.02
N GLY A 235 -22.82 22.32 19.07
CA GLY A 235 -22.58 22.22 17.66
C GLY A 235 -22.87 20.85 17.07
N THR A 236 -22.26 20.55 15.93
CA THR A 236 -22.36 19.27 15.22
C THR A 236 -20.97 18.63 15.12
N TYR A 237 -20.85 17.44 15.64
CA TYR A 237 -19.66 16.61 15.41
C TYR A 237 -19.76 15.96 14.05
N ILE A 238 -18.66 15.97 13.30
CA ILE A 238 -18.54 15.38 11.96
C ILE A 238 -17.32 14.48 11.93
N ARG A 239 -17.45 13.32 11.28
CA ARG A 239 -16.35 12.42 10.96
C ARG A 239 -16.41 12.04 9.50
N ILE A 240 -15.27 12.13 8.80
CA ILE A 240 -15.12 11.68 7.42
C ILE A 240 -15.05 10.16 7.40
N LEU A 241 -15.91 9.51 6.61
CA LEU A 241 -15.92 8.06 6.41
C LEU A 241 -15.27 7.65 5.10
N ASN A 242 -15.40 8.51 4.07
CA ASN A 242 -14.85 8.24 2.75
C ASN A 242 -13.55 9.03 2.54
N PRO A 243 -12.39 8.35 2.40
CA PRO A 243 -11.08 9.02 2.30
C PRO A 243 -10.93 9.89 1.05
N ALA A 244 -11.72 9.65 -0.01
CA ALA A 244 -11.67 10.45 -1.24
C ALA A 244 -12.34 11.83 -1.12
N LEU A 245 -13.01 12.13 0.01
CA LEU A 245 -13.80 13.34 0.17
C LEU A 245 -12.98 14.62 -0.05
N ARG A 246 -11.84 14.73 0.59
CA ARG A 246 -11.01 15.94 0.52
C ARG A 246 -10.46 16.20 -0.87
N ASP A 247 -9.98 15.15 -1.53
CA ASP A 247 -9.40 15.23 -2.88
C ASP A 247 -10.46 15.56 -3.91
N GLU A 248 -11.66 14.97 -3.82
CA GLU A 248 -12.76 15.29 -4.71
C GLU A 248 -13.27 16.73 -4.49
N LEU A 249 -13.43 17.19 -3.24
CA LEU A 249 -13.82 18.58 -2.95
C LEU A 249 -12.78 19.60 -3.41
N ALA A 250 -11.50 19.28 -3.36
CA ALA A 250 -10.43 20.17 -3.82
C ALA A 250 -10.58 20.56 -5.31
N LYS A 251 -11.18 19.69 -6.13
CA LYS A 251 -11.43 19.95 -7.55
C LYS A 251 -12.45 21.07 -7.78
N TYR A 252 -13.33 21.31 -6.82
CA TYR A 252 -14.38 22.34 -6.88
C TYR A 252 -13.99 23.66 -6.21
N LYS A 253 -12.90 23.69 -5.41
CA LYS A 253 -12.47 24.89 -4.67
C LYS A 253 -12.18 26.09 -5.57
N ARG A 254 -11.68 25.88 -6.78
CA ARG A 254 -11.32 26.96 -7.72
C ARG A 254 -12.51 27.80 -8.19
N GLY A 255 -13.74 27.31 -8.05
CA GLY A 255 -14.97 28.02 -8.43
C GLY A 255 -15.59 28.84 -7.30
N PHE A 256 -15.01 28.80 -6.08
CA PHE A 256 -15.54 29.46 -4.87
C PHE A 256 -14.53 30.42 -4.21
N GLN A 257 -13.48 30.80 -4.93
CA GLN A 257 -12.53 31.87 -4.55
C GLN A 257 -12.94 33.22 -5.16
#